data_656b45d13a1cfb4b329f58cc916fdf53
#
_entry.id   656b45d13a1cfb4b329f58cc916fdf53
#
_cell.length_a   1.000
_cell.length_b   1.000
_cell.length_c   1.000
_cell.angle_alpha   90.00
_cell.angle_beta   90.00
_cell.angle_gamma   90.00
#
_symmetry.space_group_name_H-M   'P 1'
#
loop_
_entity.id
_entity.type
_entity.pdbx_description
1 polymer ?
#
loop_
_entity_poly.entity_id
_entity_poly.type
_entity_poly.pdbx_seq_one_letter_code
_entity_poly.pdbx_strand_id
1 'polypeptide(L)'
;MNDAEEWSYAVEMLTKVLKEFKDVNTDEPLLDFQDAIQDIIFFDYFQDIYSFSLSESPDLLSQWRGYCPNGGYSFSFDDWHLDQMVAKYKLIFEPCVYEEEAQREFILNRIIGLRPEQVHADYQLGNAAKYTKKAISDKIISSFFLLGLIKHPTFGEEREWRMIAHQSRLGNIKEYLQFRSGHNIIIPYLNLEIPIYPGLHPDNNPNIRELHVNEVIVGPSAQQTLAFNAFRMMLYPKLGMYPKIHKSQIPYRTW
;
A
#
# COMPACT_ATOMS: atom_id res chain seq x y z
N MET A 1 6.60 -5.71 -0.36
CA MET A 1 6.85 -4.65 -1.34
C MET A 1 7.85 -5.22 -2.34
N ASN A 2 7.51 -5.20 -3.63
CA ASN A 2 8.32 -5.89 -4.65
C ASN A 2 9.29 -4.94 -5.39
N ASP A 3 9.24 -3.67 -5.09
CA ASP A 3 10.06 -2.65 -5.73
C ASP A 3 11.07 -2.10 -4.72
N ALA A 4 12.33 -2.50 -4.92
CA ALA A 4 13.45 -2.05 -4.08
C ALA A 4 13.74 -0.55 -4.27
N GLU A 5 13.43 0.02 -5.44
CA GLU A 5 13.65 1.43 -5.74
C GLU A 5 12.65 2.33 -5.01
N GLU A 6 11.37 1.93 -4.97
CA GLU A 6 10.36 2.66 -4.18
C GLU A 6 10.71 2.69 -2.70
N TRP A 7 11.19 1.56 -2.19
CA TRP A 7 11.61 1.49 -0.81
C TRP A 7 12.82 2.37 -0.53
N SER A 8 13.84 2.32 -1.39
CA SER A 8 15.03 3.15 -1.26
C SER A 8 14.69 4.64 -1.25
N TYR A 9 13.76 5.06 -2.11
CA TYR A 9 13.25 6.42 -2.14
C TYR A 9 12.59 6.82 -0.80
N ALA A 10 11.74 5.98 -0.25
CA ALA A 10 11.05 6.27 1.01
C ALA A 10 12.03 6.38 2.20
N VAL A 11 13.07 5.54 2.22
CA VAL A 11 14.16 5.58 3.22
C VAL A 11 15.02 6.84 3.06
N GLU A 12 15.32 7.23 1.82
CA GLU A 12 16.03 8.48 1.54
C GLU A 12 15.27 9.69 2.04
N MET A 13 13.94 9.72 1.81
CA MET A 13 13.07 10.78 2.31
C MET A 13 13.04 10.82 3.84
N LEU A 14 12.92 9.67 4.51
CA LEU A 14 13.03 9.59 5.98
C LEU A 14 14.37 10.18 6.46
N THR A 15 15.46 9.80 5.82
CA THR A 15 16.82 10.26 6.17
C THR A 15 16.95 11.78 6.00
N LYS A 16 16.41 12.33 4.91
CA LYS A 16 16.37 13.77 4.64
C LYS A 16 15.63 14.51 5.74
N VAL A 17 14.42 14.06 6.08
CA VAL A 17 13.59 14.68 7.12
C VAL A 17 14.27 14.67 8.48
N LEU A 18 14.93 13.57 8.84
CA LEU A 18 15.64 13.47 10.11
C LEU A 18 16.89 14.37 10.18
N LYS A 19 17.59 14.57 9.07
CA LYS A 19 18.68 15.53 9.00
C LYS A 19 18.20 16.96 9.21
N GLU A 20 17.13 17.36 8.51
CA GLU A 20 16.53 18.68 8.65
C GLU A 20 16.07 18.93 10.09
N PHE A 21 15.47 17.92 10.72
CA PHE A 21 15.05 18.00 12.11
C PHE A 21 16.22 18.18 13.07
N LYS A 22 17.36 17.52 12.83
CA LYS A 22 18.60 17.66 13.60
C LYS A 22 19.17 19.08 13.50
N ASP A 23 19.23 19.63 12.29
CA ASP A 23 19.84 20.94 12.03
C ASP A 23 19.07 22.09 12.72
N VAL A 24 17.77 21.93 12.92
CA VAL A 24 16.92 22.89 13.63
C VAL A 24 17.00 22.75 15.16
N ASN A 25 17.31 21.56 15.66
CA ASN A 25 17.36 21.24 17.09
C ASN A 25 18.78 20.87 17.49
N THR A 26 19.57 21.85 17.92
CA THR A 26 21.00 21.73 18.24
C THR A 26 21.31 21.05 19.58
N ASP A 27 20.34 20.60 20.36
CA ASP A 27 20.56 20.00 21.67
C ASP A 27 20.95 18.52 21.61
N GLU A 28 21.99 18.13 22.33
CA GLU A 28 22.68 16.84 22.30
C GLU A 28 21.83 15.55 22.33
N PRO A 29 20.67 15.46 22.98
CA PRO A 29 19.91 14.22 23.03
C PRO A 29 19.33 13.78 21.69
N LEU A 30 19.22 14.70 20.72
CA LEU A 30 18.66 14.45 19.39
C LEU A 30 19.73 14.08 18.33
N LEU A 31 21.01 14.12 18.69
CA LEU A 31 22.12 14.05 17.74
C LEU A 31 22.39 12.66 17.12
N ASP A 32 21.87 11.58 17.71
CA ASP A 32 22.23 10.22 17.33
C ASP A 32 21.22 9.48 16.42
N PHE A 33 20.34 10.22 15.72
CA PHE A 33 19.32 9.63 14.85
C PHE A 33 19.89 8.82 13.68
N GLN A 34 21.04 9.23 13.15
CA GLN A 34 21.63 8.56 11.98
C GLN A 34 22.03 7.13 12.29
N ASP A 35 22.59 6.87 13.47
CA ASP A 35 22.97 5.53 13.89
C ASP A 35 21.75 4.63 14.11
N ALA A 36 20.67 5.21 14.71
CA ALA A 36 19.44 4.47 14.92
C ALA A 36 18.74 4.07 13.61
N ILE A 37 18.83 4.92 12.57
CA ILE A 37 18.26 4.62 11.25
C ILE A 37 19.13 3.62 10.52
N GLN A 38 20.44 3.73 10.60
CA GLN A 38 21.34 2.73 10.01
C GLN A 38 21.10 1.36 10.63
N ASP A 39 20.92 1.28 11.93
CA ASP A 39 20.57 0.04 12.62
C ASP A 39 19.20 -0.50 12.14
N ILE A 40 18.22 0.36 11.88
CA ILE A 40 16.89 -0.02 11.38
C ILE A 40 16.96 -0.46 9.92
N ILE A 41 17.74 0.21 9.09
CA ILE A 41 17.91 -0.12 7.66
C ILE A 41 18.72 -1.41 7.49
N PHE A 42 19.70 -1.67 8.35
CA PHE A 42 20.53 -2.87 8.32
C PHE A 42 19.86 -4.11 8.92
N PHE A 43 18.90 -3.93 9.85
CA PHE A 43 18.12 -5.05 10.33
C PHE A 43 17.05 -5.42 9.31
N ASP A 44 17.01 -6.68 8.97
CA ASP A 44 16.14 -7.42 8.02
C ASP A 44 14.61 -7.28 8.30
N TYR A 45 14.18 -6.16 8.93
CA TYR A 45 12.78 -5.88 9.25
C TYR A 45 11.88 -5.68 8.02
N PHE A 46 12.49 -5.60 6.82
CA PHE A 46 11.79 -5.39 5.57
C PHE A 46 11.01 -6.60 5.06
N GLN A 47 11.26 -7.77 5.61
CA GLN A 47 10.69 -9.01 5.08
C GLN A 47 9.19 -9.17 5.36
N ASP A 48 8.63 -8.39 6.28
CA ASP A 48 7.27 -8.60 6.79
C ASP A 48 6.25 -7.53 6.37
N ILE A 49 6.56 -6.74 5.33
CA ILE A 49 5.64 -5.76 4.74
C ILE A 49 5.07 -6.31 3.44
N TYR A 50 3.76 -6.47 3.42
CA TYR A 50 3.02 -6.90 2.25
C TYR A 50 2.05 -5.80 1.85
N SER A 51 2.00 -5.48 0.56
CA SER A 51 1.08 -4.48 0.04
C SER A 51 0.23 -5.04 -1.09
N PHE A 52 -1.03 -4.59 -1.12
CA PHE A 52 -1.93 -4.76 -2.24
C PHE A 52 -2.33 -3.38 -2.73
N SER A 53 -2.01 -3.10 -4.00
CA SER A 53 -2.18 -1.79 -4.61
C SER A 53 -3.47 -1.72 -5.41
N LEU A 54 -4.21 -0.64 -5.22
CA LEU A 54 -5.40 -0.26 -5.97
C LEU A 54 -5.18 1.13 -6.56
N SER A 55 -5.94 1.50 -7.57
CA SER A 55 -5.88 2.82 -8.21
C SER A 55 -7.28 3.43 -8.27
N GLU A 56 -7.38 4.75 -8.08
CA GLU A 56 -8.62 5.47 -8.35
C GLU A 56 -8.88 5.64 -9.86
N SER A 57 -7.88 5.36 -10.69
CA SER A 57 -7.95 5.50 -12.14
C SER A 57 -8.14 4.14 -12.80
N PRO A 58 -9.37 3.74 -13.13
CA PRO A 58 -9.69 2.37 -13.56
C PRO A 58 -9.19 2.05 -14.98
N ASP A 59 -8.94 3.06 -15.81
CA ASP A 59 -8.56 2.93 -17.23
C ASP A 59 -7.41 3.90 -17.55
N LEU A 60 -6.20 3.58 -17.09
CA LEU A 60 -5.01 4.42 -17.21
C LEU A 60 -3.98 3.76 -18.13
N LEU A 61 -3.48 4.51 -19.11
CA LEU A 61 -2.55 4.02 -20.14
C LEU A 61 -1.24 3.47 -19.55
N SER A 62 -0.66 4.18 -18.58
CA SER A 62 0.56 3.74 -17.91
C SER A 62 0.38 2.41 -17.18
N GLN A 63 -0.75 2.22 -16.51
CA GLN A 63 -1.11 0.97 -15.84
C GLN A 63 -1.25 -0.19 -16.83
N TRP A 64 -1.93 0.03 -17.96
CA TRP A 64 -2.01 -1.00 -19.01
C TRP A 64 -0.65 -1.37 -19.57
N ARG A 65 0.23 -0.38 -19.80
CA ARG A 65 1.57 -0.62 -20.32
C ARG A 65 2.48 -1.33 -19.30
N GLY A 66 2.40 -0.94 -18.05
CA GLY A 66 3.23 -1.50 -16.98
C GLY A 66 2.83 -2.92 -16.58
N TYR A 67 1.52 -3.15 -16.43
CA TYR A 67 1.02 -4.40 -15.85
C TYR A 67 0.40 -5.36 -16.85
N CYS A 68 -0.11 -4.86 -17.98
CA CYS A 68 -0.87 -5.66 -18.95
C CYS A 68 -0.49 -5.34 -20.41
N PRO A 69 0.80 -5.42 -20.80
CA PRO A 69 1.25 -4.97 -22.13
C PRO A 69 0.61 -5.74 -23.29
N ASN A 70 0.15 -6.96 -23.03
CA ASN A 70 -0.49 -7.82 -24.02
C ASN A 70 -2.02 -7.92 -23.89
N GLY A 71 -2.62 -7.00 -23.11
CA GLY A 71 -4.03 -7.04 -22.74
C GLY A 71 -4.26 -7.65 -21.35
N GLY A 72 -5.36 -7.27 -20.71
CA GLY A 72 -5.70 -7.70 -19.37
C GLY A 72 -7.04 -7.14 -18.92
N TYR A 73 -7.27 -7.15 -17.62
CA TYR A 73 -8.52 -6.74 -17.02
C TYR A 73 -8.25 -5.87 -15.80
N SER A 74 -9.01 -4.79 -15.65
CA SER A 74 -9.10 -3.98 -14.43
C SER A 74 -10.38 -4.36 -13.70
N PHE A 75 -10.28 -4.52 -12.38
CA PHE A 75 -11.40 -4.89 -11.52
C PHE A 75 -11.65 -3.80 -10.48
N SER A 76 -12.88 -3.37 -10.31
CA SER A 76 -13.26 -2.54 -9.15
C SER A 76 -13.91 -3.39 -8.06
N PHE A 77 -13.52 -3.11 -6.85
CA PHE A 77 -14.03 -3.79 -5.65
C PHE A 77 -15.01 -2.89 -4.92
N ASP A 78 -15.93 -3.49 -4.19
CA ASP A 78 -16.86 -2.79 -3.33
C ASP A 78 -16.14 -2.30 -2.07
N ASP A 79 -16.32 -1.03 -1.71
CA ASP A 79 -15.69 -0.40 -0.54
C ASP A 79 -16.01 -1.16 0.75
N TRP A 80 -17.23 -1.65 0.89
CA TRP A 80 -17.62 -2.42 2.05
C TRP A 80 -16.75 -3.67 2.26
N HIS A 81 -16.43 -4.40 1.17
CA HIS A 81 -15.57 -5.58 1.26
C HIS A 81 -14.13 -5.21 1.62
N LEU A 82 -13.62 -4.09 1.10
CA LEU A 82 -12.29 -3.57 1.46
C LEU A 82 -12.25 -3.21 2.94
N ASP A 83 -13.27 -2.54 3.45
CA ASP A 83 -13.40 -2.20 4.88
C ASP A 83 -13.44 -3.45 5.78
N GLN A 84 -14.16 -4.51 5.35
CA GLN A 84 -14.18 -5.78 6.09
C GLN A 84 -12.79 -6.44 6.13
N MET A 85 -12.04 -6.39 5.03
CA MET A 85 -10.66 -6.86 4.99
C MET A 85 -9.78 -6.09 5.97
N VAL A 86 -9.86 -4.75 5.93
CA VAL A 86 -9.13 -3.86 6.84
C VAL A 86 -9.43 -4.18 8.29
N ALA A 87 -10.71 -4.31 8.64
CA ALA A 87 -11.15 -4.60 10.00
C ALA A 87 -10.69 -5.98 10.48
N LYS A 88 -10.92 -7.03 9.67
CA LYS A 88 -10.58 -8.43 10.00
C LYS A 88 -9.09 -8.63 10.24
N TYR A 89 -8.27 -8.07 9.37
CA TYR A 89 -6.83 -8.31 9.37
C TYR A 89 -6.02 -7.14 9.92
N LYS A 90 -6.69 -6.10 10.43
CA LYS A 90 -6.05 -4.88 10.97
C LYS A 90 -5.08 -4.24 9.97
N LEU A 91 -5.45 -4.26 8.71
CA LEU A 91 -4.64 -3.68 7.64
C LEU A 91 -4.65 -2.15 7.72
N ILE A 92 -3.70 -1.52 7.06
CA ILE A 92 -3.75 -0.10 6.75
C ILE A 92 -4.24 0.02 5.32
N PHE A 93 -5.20 0.88 5.08
CA PHE A 93 -5.70 1.17 3.74
C PHE A 93 -5.79 2.67 3.57
N GLU A 94 -4.81 3.23 2.87
CA GLU A 94 -4.65 4.68 2.70
C GLU A 94 -4.07 5.01 1.32
N PRO A 95 -4.30 6.24 0.83
CA PRO A 95 -3.68 6.71 -0.41
C PRO A 95 -2.17 6.88 -0.23
N CYS A 96 -1.41 6.66 -1.29
CA CYS A 96 0.00 6.97 -1.35
C CYS A 96 0.24 8.48 -1.30
N VAL A 97 1.34 8.88 -0.67
CA VAL A 97 1.75 10.28 -0.52
C VAL A 97 2.82 10.59 -1.56
N TYR A 98 2.53 11.51 -2.48
CA TYR A 98 3.39 11.85 -3.62
C TYR A 98 4.16 13.16 -3.44
N GLU A 99 3.51 14.20 -2.92
CA GLU A 99 4.10 15.52 -2.79
C GLU A 99 5.16 15.55 -1.69
N GLU A 100 6.36 16.06 -1.97
CA GLU A 100 7.50 16.03 -1.05
C GLU A 100 7.19 16.68 0.31
N GLU A 101 6.48 17.80 0.33
CA GLU A 101 6.13 18.46 1.59
C GLU A 101 5.11 17.64 2.39
N ALA A 102 4.13 17.03 1.72
CA ALA A 102 3.19 16.11 2.35
C ALA A 102 3.89 14.85 2.89
N GLN A 103 4.89 14.32 2.17
CA GLN A 103 5.72 13.21 2.61
C GLN A 103 6.52 13.57 3.87
N ARG A 104 7.09 14.76 3.88
CA ARG A 104 7.81 15.31 5.03
C ARG A 104 6.90 15.40 6.26
N GLU A 105 5.73 16.00 6.11
CA GLU A 105 4.74 16.10 7.19
C GLU A 105 4.26 14.72 7.65
N PHE A 106 4.01 13.81 6.73
CA PHE A 106 3.63 12.43 7.02
C PHE A 106 4.68 11.70 7.86
N ILE A 107 5.96 11.82 7.50
CA ILE A 107 7.07 11.21 8.24
C ILE A 107 7.13 11.78 9.66
N LEU A 108 7.13 13.09 9.81
CA LEU A 108 7.20 13.72 11.11
C LEU A 108 6.03 13.30 12.01
N ASN A 109 4.81 13.41 11.52
CA ASN A 109 3.61 13.21 12.32
C ASN A 109 3.29 11.73 12.55
N ARG A 110 3.41 10.87 11.53
CA ARG A 110 2.91 9.49 11.59
C ARG A 110 3.97 8.46 11.91
N ILE A 111 5.19 8.62 11.39
CA ILE A 111 6.28 7.66 11.60
C ILE A 111 7.07 8.00 12.85
N ILE A 112 7.48 9.26 12.98
CA ILE A 112 8.28 9.69 14.13
C ILE A 112 7.37 10.11 15.30
N GLY A 113 6.16 10.55 15.01
CA GLY A 113 5.21 11.04 16.03
C GLY A 113 5.68 12.33 16.69
N LEU A 114 6.42 13.15 15.97
CA LEU A 114 6.97 14.41 16.42
C LEU A 114 6.29 15.56 15.69
N ARG A 115 5.76 16.50 16.46
CA ARG A 115 5.35 17.81 15.94
C ARG A 115 6.39 18.82 16.39
N PRO A 116 7.05 19.56 15.49
CA PRO A 116 8.12 20.50 15.84
C PRO A 116 7.73 21.47 16.95
N GLU A 117 6.49 21.96 16.91
CA GLU A 117 5.94 22.87 17.92
C GLU A 117 5.82 22.24 19.31
N GLN A 118 5.44 20.95 19.35
CA GLN A 118 5.34 20.21 20.60
C GLN A 118 6.72 19.85 21.17
N VAL A 119 7.68 19.55 20.32
CA VAL A 119 9.07 19.28 20.73
C VAL A 119 9.62 20.50 21.44
N HIS A 120 9.47 21.68 20.84
CA HIS A 120 9.96 22.92 21.44
C HIS A 120 9.27 23.24 22.77
N ALA A 121 7.95 23.09 22.85
CA ALA A 121 7.19 23.30 24.09
C ALA A 121 7.59 22.29 25.19
N ASP A 122 7.74 21.03 24.86
CA ASP A 122 8.13 19.98 25.81
C ASP A 122 9.56 20.17 26.32
N TYR A 123 10.48 20.68 25.50
CA TYR A 123 11.83 21.03 25.91
C TYR A 123 11.82 22.16 26.96
N GLN A 124 11.06 23.23 26.72
CA GLN A 124 10.93 24.32 27.66
C GLN A 124 10.27 23.89 29.00
N LEU A 125 9.43 22.86 28.97
CA LEU A 125 8.78 22.31 30.17
C LEU A 125 9.59 21.22 30.88
N GLY A 126 10.83 20.92 30.42
CA GLY A 126 11.70 19.91 31.02
C GLY A 126 11.32 18.46 30.68
N ASN A 127 10.48 18.25 29.70
CA ASN A 127 10.04 16.91 29.23
C ASN A 127 10.96 16.28 28.19
N ALA A 128 12.22 16.67 28.12
CA ALA A 128 13.20 16.23 27.14
C ALA A 128 13.39 14.69 27.07
N ALA A 129 13.14 13.99 28.17
CA ALA A 129 13.23 12.53 28.24
C ALA A 129 12.31 11.79 27.23
N LYS A 130 11.26 12.43 26.74
CA LYS A 130 10.38 11.88 25.69
C LYS A 130 11.07 11.69 24.35
N TYR A 131 12.14 12.43 24.10
CA TYR A 131 12.85 12.53 22.82
C TYR A 131 14.20 11.83 22.84
N THR A 132 14.38 10.86 23.74
CA THR A 132 15.61 10.06 23.75
C THR A 132 15.73 9.27 22.44
N LYS A 133 16.99 8.99 22.01
CA LYS A 133 17.32 8.14 20.87
C LYS A 133 16.47 6.86 20.87
N LYS A 134 16.38 6.18 22.00
CA LYS A 134 15.60 4.95 22.14
C LYS A 134 14.11 5.16 21.87
N ALA A 135 13.49 6.18 22.46
CA ALA A 135 12.06 6.44 22.31
C ALA A 135 11.67 6.72 20.84
N ILE A 136 12.55 7.41 20.12
CA ILE A 136 12.34 7.71 18.70
C ILE A 136 12.61 6.50 17.83
N SER A 137 13.67 5.74 18.11
CA SER A 137 13.93 4.47 17.42
C SER A 137 12.76 3.50 17.57
N ASP A 138 12.23 3.33 18.79
CA ASP A 138 11.08 2.46 19.05
C ASP A 138 9.84 2.92 18.24
N LYS A 139 9.62 4.22 18.10
CA LYS A 139 8.54 4.76 17.28
C LYS A 139 8.75 4.51 15.79
N ILE A 140 9.93 4.78 15.28
CA ILE A 140 10.26 4.51 13.88
C ILE A 140 10.09 3.02 13.59
N ILE A 141 10.63 2.13 14.42
CA ILE A 141 10.50 0.68 14.25
C ILE A 141 9.03 0.24 14.24
N SER A 142 8.22 0.79 15.14
CA SER A 142 6.80 0.44 15.22
C SER A 142 5.94 0.95 14.07
N SER A 143 6.42 1.91 13.31
CA SER A 143 5.66 2.63 12.28
C SER A 143 6.33 2.62 10.90
N PHE A 144 7.52 2.03 10.76
CA PHE A 144 8.30 2.09 9.52
C PHE A 144 7.56 1.49 8.31
N PHE A 145 6.68 0.52 8.51
CA PHE A 145 5.86 -0.06 7.46
C PHE A 145 4.97 0.99 6.75
N LEU A 146 4.70 2.12 7.40
CA LEU A 146 4.01 3.25 6.80
C LEU A 146 4.84 3.95 5.71
N LEU A 147 6.17 3.76 5.69
CA LEU A 147 7.00 4.20 4.57
C LEU A 147 6.54 3.60 3.24
N GLY A 148 5.88 2.44 3.28
CA GLY A 148 5.24 1.84 2.11
C GLY A 148 4.13 2.69 1.49
N LEU A 149 3.68 3.78 2.11
CA LEU A 149 2.74 4.75 1.53
C LEU A 149 3.44 5.92 0.82
N ILE A 150 4.76 6.05 0.96
CA ILE A 150 5.53 7.09 0.28
C ILE A 150 5.88 6.60 -1.11
N LYS A 151 5.54 7.41 -2.12
CA LYS A 151 5.78 7.09 -3.52
C LYS A 151 6.35 8.29 -4.27
N HIS A 152 7.27 8.04 -5.19
CA HIS A 152 7.91 9.12 -5.94
C HIS A 152 6.87 9.96 -6.71
N PRO A 153 6.97 11.30 -6.72
CA PRO A 153 5.98 12.21 -7.33
C PRO A 153 5.64 11.92 -8.80
N THR A 154 6.58 11.38 -9.57
CA THR A 154 6.38 11.04 -10.99
C THR A 154 5.28 10.00 -11.22
N PHE A 155 4.92 9.23 -10.19
CA PHE A 155 3.84 8.24 -10.25
C PHE A 155 2.49 8.78 -9.77
N GLY A 156 2.36 10.09 -9.55
CA GLY A 156 1.13 10.70 -9.01
C GLY A 156 -0.13 10.46 -9.86
N GLU A 157 0.02 10.20 -11.18
CA GLU A 157 -1.10 9.86 -12.05
C GLU A 157 -1.78 8.53 -11.69
N GLU A 158 -1.07 7.62 -11.01
CA GLU A 158 -1.61 6.31 -10.61
C GLU A 158 -2.67 6.45 -9.52
N ARG A 159 -2.66 7.52 -8.73
CA ARG A 159 -3.58 7.73 -7.59
C ARG A 159 -3.75 6.46 -6.78
N GLU A 160 -2.60 5.90 -6.40
CA GLU A 160 -2.55 4.58 -5.76
C GLU A 160 -3.04 4.64 -4.31
N TRP A 161 -3.82 3.66 -3.96
CA TRP A 161 -4.15 3.30 -2.58
C TRP A 161 -3.45 2.00 -2.23
N ARG A 162 -2.91 1.91 -1.04
CA ARG A 162 -2.24 0.68 -0.57
C ARG A 162 -2.93 0.10 0.64
N MET A 163 -3.24 -1.18 0.51
CA MET A 163 -3.62 -2.00 1.65
C MET A 163 -2.36 -2.69 2.16
N ILE A 164 -1.87 -2.26 3.33
CA ILE A 164 -0.60 -2.73 3.91
C ILE A 164 -0.89 -3.70 5.06
N ALA A 165 -0.26 -4.87 4.99
CA ALA A 165 -0.19 -5.84 6.07
C ALA A 165 1.23 -5.86 6.64
N HIS A 166 1.33 -5.88 7.97
CA HIS A 166 2.58 -6.01 8.69
C HIS A 166 2.42 -6.96 9.89
N GLN A 167 3.47 -7.71 10.22
CA GLN A 167 3.45 -8.72 11.28
C GLN A 167 2.98 -8.15 12.62
N SER A 168 3.40 -6.94 12.99
CA SER A 168 3.01 -6.32 14.27
C SER A 168 1.50 -6.10 14.41
N ARG A 169 0.76 -6.05 13.31
CA ARG A 169 -0.69 -5.81 13.28
C ARG A 169 -1.49 -7.07 12.98
N LEU A 170 -0.99 -7.91 12.09
CA LEU A 170 -1.67 -9.13 11.64
C LEU A 170 -1.64 -10.25 12.70
N GLY A 171 -0.70 -10.20 13.64
CA GLY A 171 -0.46 -11.27 14.59
C GLY A 171 0.38 -12.40 14.00
N ASN A 172 -0.17 -13.61 13.86
CA ASN A 172 0.58 -14.74 13.30
C ASN A 172 0.58 -14.72 11.77
N ILE A 173 1.51 -13.97 11.17
CA ILE A 173 1.64 -13.86 9.71
C ILE A 173 1.84 -15.20 9.00
N LYS A 174 2.44 -16.18 9.69
CA LYS A 174 2.75 -17.50 9.12
C LYS A 174 1.50 -18.29 8.71
N GLU A 175 0.35 -17.98 9.30
CA GLU A 175 -0.93 -18.61 8.95
C GLU A 175 -1.38 -18.23 7.53
N TYR A 176 -0.98 -17.05 7.06
CA TYR A 176 -1.39 -16.49 5.78
C TYR A 176 -0.29 -16.53 4.73
N LEU A 177 0.96 -16.77 5.17
CA LEU A 177 2.14 -16.71 4.31
C LEU A 177 2.17 -17.89 3.35
N GLN A 178 2.21 -17.58 2.07
CA GLN A 178 2.39 -18.54 0.98
C GLN A 178 3.50 -18.09 0.04
N PHE A 179 3.90 -18.98 -0.85
CA PHE A 179 5.00 -18.74 -1.80
C PHE A 179 4.54 -19.12 -3.20
N ARG A 180 4.92 -18.29 -4.18
CA ARG A 180 4.70 -18.59 -5.59
C ARG A 180 5.99 -18.41 -6.38
N SER A 181 6.13 -19.12 -7.48
CA SER A 181 7.24 -18.90 -8.42
C SER A 181 7.05 -17.57 -9.16
N GLY A 182 8.09 -16.74 -9.18
CA GLY A 182 8.26 -15.62 -10.09
C GLY A 182 9.20 -16.02 -11.23
N HIS A 183 9.57 -15.07 -12.10
CA HIS A 183 10.42 -15.35 -13.27
C HIS A 183 11.78 -15.94 -12.87
N ASN A 184 12.44 -15.41 -11.83
CA ASN A 184 13.75 -15.89 -11.35
C ASN A 184 13.84 -15.96 -9.83
N ILE A 185 12.73 -15.79 -9.11
CA ILE A 185 12.70 -15.71 -7.65
C ILE A 185 11.47 -16.42 -7.07
N ILE A 186 11.55 -16.77 -5.81
CA ILE A 186 10.38 -17.17 -5.02
C ILE A 186 9.77 -15.90 -4.43
N ILE A 187 8.48 -15.70 -4.64
CA ILE A 187 7.75 -14.52 -4.18
C ILE A 187 6.88 -14.93 -2.98
N PRO A 188 7.18 -14.43 -1.77
CA PRO A 188 6.28 -14.59 -0.64
C PRO A 188 5.05 -13.69 -0.82
N TYR A 189 3.89 -14.16 -0.42
CA TYR A 189 2.66 -13.38 -0.42
C TYR A 189 1.72 -13.83 0.71
N LEU A 190 0.78 -12.97 1.08
CA LEU A 190 -0.25 -13.32 2.04
C LEU A 190 -1.54 -13.72 1.31
N ASN A 191 -2.04 -14.90 1.65
CA ASN A 191 -3.35 -15.35 1.18
C ASN A 191 -4.40 -14.98 2.22
N LEU A 192 -5.01 -13.81 2.04
CA LEU A 192 -6.05 -13.29 2.93
C LEU A 192 -7.42 -13.57 2.32
N GLU A 193 -8.27 -14.23 3.08
CA GLU A 193 -9.63 -14.50 2.66
C GLU A 193 -10.54 -13.30 2.92
N ILE A 194 -11.32 -12.94 1.91
CA ILE A 194 -12.32 -11.88 2.05
C ILE A 194 -13.42 -12.38 2.98
N PRO A 195 -13.75 -11.62 4.05
CA PRO A 195 -14.79 -12.02 4.97
C PRO A 195 -16.13 -12.09 4.24
N ILE A 196 -16.78 -13.23 4.36
CA ILE A 196 -18.13 -13.43 3.83
C ILE A 196 -19.08 -13.37 5.03
N TYR A 197 -20.00 -12.42 5.00
CA TYR A 197 -21.04 -12.29 6.01
C TYR A 197 -22.39 -12.64 5.37
N PRO A 198 -22.86 -13.89 5.53
CA PRO A 198 -24.19 -14.28 5.02
C PRO A 198 -25.27 -13.36 5.58
N GLY A 199 -26.09 -12.80 4.71
CA GLY A 199 -27.22 -11.96 5.09
C GLY A 199 -26.95 -10.46 5.26
N LEU A 200 -25.71 -10.00 5.12
CA LEU A 200 -25.39 -8.56 5.10
C LEU A 200 -25.23 -7.99 3.69
N HIS A 201 -25.30 -8.82 2.66
CA HIS A 201 -25.32 -8.34 1.29
C HIS A 201 -26.64 -7.60 1.00
N PRO A 202 -26.61 -6.45 0.30
CA PRO A 202 -27.82 -5.67 -0.02
C PRO A 202 -28.95 -6.50 -0.66
N ASP A 203 -28.59 -7.53 -1.42
CA ASP A 203 -29.56 -8.40 -2.10
C ASP A 203 -30.12 -9.54 -1.23
N ASN A 204 -29.78 -9.58 0.08
CA ASN A 204 -30.23 -10.62 1.02
C ASN A 204 -30.06 -12.07 0.51
N ASN A 205 -29.13 -12.32 -0.40
CA ASN A 205 -28.89 -13.64 -0.95
C ASN A 205 -27.89 -14.40 -0.07
N PRO A 206 -28.32 -15.41 0.71
CA PRO A 206 -27.46 -16.15 1.62
C PRO A 206 -26.41 -17.03 0.90
N ASN A 207 -26.50 -17.16 -0.42
CA ASN A 207 -25.62 -17.96 -1.25
C ASN A 207 -24.49 -17.14 -1.90
N ILE A 208 -24.49 -15.82 -1.78
CA ILE A 208 -23.40 -15.00 -2.29
C ILE A 208 -22.20 -15.17 -1.34
N ARG A 209 -21.29 -16.02 -1.76
CA ARG A 209 -20.03 -16.34 -1.06
C ARG A 209 -18.80 -15.72 -1.75
N GLU A 210 -18.98 -14.65 -2.52
CA GLU A 210 -17.94 -14.25 -3.47
C GLU A 210 -17.59 -12.78 -3.33
N LEU A 211 -16.36 -12.45 -3.68
CA LEU A 211 -15.85 -11.09 -3.82
C LEU A 211 -16.77 -10.31 -4.76
N HIS A 212 -17.40 -9.25 -4.24
CA HIS A 212 -18.25 -8.40 -5.05
C HIS A 212 -17.38 -7.51 -5.94
N VAL A 213 -17.30 -7.87 -7.23
CA VAL A 213 -16.68 -7.06 -8.28
C VAL A 213 -17.78 -6.21 -8.90
N ASN A 214 -17.68 -4.89 -8.74
CA ASN A 214 -18.68 -3.97 -9.26
C ASN A 214 -18.55 -3.77 -10.77
N GLU A 215 -17.30 -3.65 -11.24
CA GLU A 215 -17.00 -3.32 -12.61
C GLU A 215 -15.75 -4.03 -13.10
N VAL A 216 -15.73 -4.35 -14.37
CA VAL A 216 -14.55 -4.90 -15.05
C VAL A 216 -14.32 -4.13 -16.33
N ILE A 217 -13.09 -3.67 -16.54
CA ILE A 217 -12.66 -3.05 -17.78
C ILE A 217 -11.72 -4.00 -18.50
N VAL A 218 -12.07 -4.33 -19.74
CA VAL A 218 -11.21 -5.11 -20.62
C VAL A 218 -10.19 -4.18 -21.27
N GLY A 219 -8.92 -4.38 -20.96
CA GLY A 219 -7.82 -3.53 -21.39
C GLY A 219 -7.61 -3.50 -22.90
N PRO A 220 -6.84 -2.53 -23.39
CA PRO A 220 -6.54 -2.39 -24.81
C PRO A 220 -5.72 -3.59 -25.29
N SER A 221 -6.17 -4.23 -26.37
CA SER A 221 -5.46 -5.32 -27.03
C SER A 221 -5.93 -5.49 -28.47
N ALA A 222 -5.15 -6.15 -29.30
CA ALA A 222 -5.53 -6.47 -30.69
C ALA A 222 -6.82 -7.30 -30.76
N GLN A 223 -7.13 -8.05 -29.71
CA GLN A 223 -8.29 -8.95 -29.63
C GLN A 223 -9.29 -8.55 -28.54
N GLN A 224 -9.36 -7.26 -28.19
CA GLN A 224 -10.16 -6.75 -27.09
C GLN A 224 -11.64 -7.20 -27.14
N THR A 225 -12.24 -7.22 -28.34
CA THR A 225 -13.62 -7.66 -28.51
C THR A 225 -13.80 -9.15 -28.21
N LEU A 226 -12.86 -9.98 -28.62
CA LEU A 226 -12.87 -11.41 -28.32
C LEU A 226 -12.68 -11.66 -26.83
N ALA A 227 -11.72 -10.97 -26.20
CA ALA A 227 -11.48 -11.03 -24.76
C ALA A 227 -12.73 -10.61 -23.95
N PHE A 228 -13.40 -9.53 -24.36
CA PHE A 228 -14.65 -9.07 -23.75
C PHE A 228 -15.74 -10.15 -23.80
N ASN A 229 -15.97 -10.74 -24.97
CA ASN A 229 -17.01 -11.78 -25.13
C ASN A 229 -16.68 -13.04 -24.34
N ALA A 230 -15.43 -13.50 -24.39
CA ALA A 230 -14.98 -14.68 -23.66
C ALA A 230 -15.12 -14.49 -22.13
N PHE A 231 -14.70 -13.33 -21.63
CA PHE A 231 -14.80 -13.01 -20.21
C PHE A 231 -16.27 -12.96 -19.73
N ARG A 232 -17.14 -12.32 -20.50
CA ARG A 232 -18.58 -12.27 -20.23
C ARG A 232 -19.21 -13.68 -20.19
N MET A 233 -18.82 -14.56 -21.12
CA MET A 233 -19.28 -15.96 -21.14
C MET A 233 -18.79 -16.76 -19.93
N MET A 234 -17.63 -16.42 -19.38
CA MET A 234 -17.08 -17.08 -18.19
C MET A 234 -17.81 -16.63 -16.92
N LEU A 235 -18.09 -15.33 -16.77
CA LEU A 235 -18.64 -14.77 -15.52
C LEU A 235 -20.01 -15.35 -15.18
N TYR A 236 -20.94 -15.35 -16.12
CA TYR A 236 -22.33 -15.75 -15.86
C TYR A 236 -22.46 -17.22 -15.45
N PRO A 237 -21.98 -18.19 -16.25
CA PRO A 237 -22.26 -19.61 -15.93
C PRO A 237 -21.30 -20.21 -14.90
N LYS A 238 -20.11 -19.64 -14.69
CA LYS A 238 -19.11 -20.24 -13.81
C LYS A 238 -18.94 -19.55 -12.48
N LEU A 239 -19.06 -18.24 -12.44
CA LEU A 239 -18.78 -17.45 -11.23
C LEU A 239 -20.03 -16.82 -10.59
N GLY A 240 -21.21 -16.91 -11.26
CA GLY A 240 -22.43 -16.30 -10.71
C GLY A 240 -22.40 -14.79 -10.53
N MET A 241 -21.39 -14.13 -11.09
CA MET A 241 -21.15 -12.70 -10.94
C MET A 241 -21.78 -11.89 -12.06
N TYR A 242 -22.27 -10.70 -11.73
CA TYR A 242 -22.93 -9.80 -12.67
C TYR A 242 -22.33 -8.38 -12.66
N PRO A 243 -20.99 -8.22 -12.73
CA PRO A 243 -20.39 -6.89 -12.77
C PRO A 243 -20.77 -6.16 -14.07
N LYS A 244 -20.66 -4.84 -14.04
CA LYS A 244 -20.66 -4.05 -15.27
C LYS A 244 -19.37 -4.33 -16.04
N ILE A 245 -19.46 -4.67 -17.31
CA ILE A 245 -18.28 -4.96 -18.12
C ILE A 245 -18.17 -3.92 -19.23
N HIS A 246 -17.01 -3.28 -19.32
CA HIS A 246 -16.70 -2.28 -20.34
C HIS A 246 -15.41 -2.65 -21.08
N LYS A 247 -15.22 -2.04 -22.22
CA LYS A 247 -13.94 -2.04 -22.94
C LYS A 247 -13.21 -0.75 -22.62
N SER A 248 -11.91 -0.81 -22.42
CA SER A 248 -11.07 0.38 -22.39
C SER A 248 -11.27 1.19 -23.67
N GLN A 249 -11.35 2.50 -23.51
CA GLN A 249 -11.41 3.43 -24.66
C GLN A 249 -10.01 3.85 -25.13
N ILE A 250 -8.97 3.42 -24.42
CA ILE A 250 -7.59 3.70 -24.80
C ILE A 250 -7.25 2.87 -26.04
N PRO A 251 -6.79 3.53 -27.13
CA PRO A 251 -6.49 2.82 -28.37
C PRO A 251 -5.29 1.89 -28.19
N TYR A 252 -5.46 0.65 -28.61
CA TYR A 252 -4.36 -0.29 -28.69
C TYR A 252 -3.40 0.09 -29.81
N ARG A 253 -2.10 0.18 -29.50
CA ARG A 253 -1.04 0.37 -30.49
C ARG A 253 0.05 -0.66 -30.23
N THR A 254 0.36 -1.47 -31.24
CA THR A 254 1.60 -2.25 -31.27
C THR A 254 2.74 -1.31 -31.63
N TRP A 255 3.82 -1.37 -30.87
CA TRP A 255 5.06 -0.69 -31.18
C TRP A 255 6.02 -1.68 -31.79
#